data_568ac2114c6cddfea46fa72b875a2b7b
#
_entry.id   568ac2114c6cddfea46fa72b875a2b7b
#
_cell.length_a   1.000
_cell.length_b   1.000
_cell.length_c   1.000
_cell.angle_alpha   90.00
_cell.angle_beta   90.00
_cell.angle_gamma   90.00
#
_symmetry.space_group_name_H-M   'P 1'
#
loop_
_entity.id
_entity.type
_entity.pdbx_description
1 polymer ?
#
loop_
_entity_poly.entity_id
_entity_poly.type
_entity_poly.pdbx_seq_one_letter_code
_entity_poly.pdbx_strand_id
1 'polypeptide(L)'
;SRGLGDVYKRQGYARRLIEYIENRYNAPGTILQVGTGDSPLTIPFYEHCGFRYSHRIPRFFTDNYPHPIFEGGKQLVDMIYLKKEL
;
A
#
# COMPACT_ATOMS: atom_id res chain seq x y z
N SER A 1 11.16 -16.69 -12.30
CA SER A 1 10.31 -16.78 -11.13
C SER A 1 9.27 -15.68 -11.16
N ARG A 2 8.07 -16.02 -10.78
CA ARG A 2 6.96 -15.09 -10.83
C ARG A 2 7.05 -14.00 -9.77
N GLY A 3 7.59 -14.32 -8.60
CA GLY A 3 7.46 -13.46 -7.44
C GLY A 3 8.07 -12.08 -7.60
N LEU A 4 9.37 -12.02 -7.82
CA LEU A 4 10.09 -10.75 -7.83
C LEU A 4 9.74 -9.89 -9.04
N GLY A 5 9.71 -10.50 -10.23
CA GLY A 5 9.36 -9.78 -11.45
C GLY A 5 7.95 -9.20 -11.42
N ASP A 6 6.99 -9.97 -10.88
CA ASP A 6 5.60 -9.50 -10.77
C ASP A 6 5.47 -8.36 -9.76
N VAL A 7 6.22 -8.41 -8.66
CA VAL A 7 6.23 -7.33 -7.67
C VAL A 7 6.72 -6.03 -8.31
N TYR A 8 7.82 -6.07 -9.05
CA TYR A 8 8.34 -4.87 -9.70
C TYR A 8 7.38 -4.33 -10.76
N LYS A 9 6.75 -5.21 -11.54
CA LYS A 9 5.74 -4.77 -12.51
C LYS A 9 4.56 -4.10 -11.84
N ARG A 10 4.06 -4.69 -10.76
CA ARG A 10 2.94 -4.10 -10.01
C ARG A 10 3.31 -2.75 -9.41
N GLN A 11 4.54 -2.60 -8.91
CA GLN A 11 5.01 -1.32 -8.38
C GLN A 11 5.10 -0.27 -9.49
N GLY A 12 5.51 -0.64 -10.70
CA GLY A 12 5.53 0.27 -11.84
C GLY A 12 4.15 0.74 -12.23
N TYR A 13 3.17 -0.16 -12.26
CA TYR A 13 1.77 0.21 -12.53
C TYR A 13 1.20 1.06 -11.41
N ALA A 14 1.46 0.69 -10.16
CA ALA A 14 0.96 1.43 -9.02
C ALA A 14 1.52 2.85 -9.00
N ARG A 15 2.80 3.04 -9.29
CA ARG A 15 3.41 4.37 -9.38
C ARG A 15 2.74 5.22 -10.45
N ARG A 16 2.53 4.65 -11.64
CA ARG A 16 1.86 5.37 -12.74
C ARG A 16 0.42 5.72 -12.38
N LEU A 17 -0.29 4.84 -11.70
CA LEU A 17 -1.64 5.11 -11.26
C LEU A 17 -1.66 6.24 -10.23
N ILE A 18 -0.75 6.23 -9.27
CA ILE A 18 -0.64 7.29 -8.28
C ILE A 18 -0.35 8.63 -8.97
N GLU A 19 0.59 8.66 -9.89
CA GLU A 19 0.92 9.87 -10.66
C GLU A 19 -0.29 10.39 -11.44
N TYR A 20 -1.03 9.48 -12.07
CA TYR A 20 -2.24 9.84 -12.80
C TYR A 20 -3.26 10.47 -11.86
N ILE A 21 -3.50 9.86 -10.71
CA ILE A 21 -4.45 10.38 -9.73
C ILE A 21 -3.99 11.75 -9.20
N GLU A 22 -2.72 11.90 -8.91
CA GLU A 22 -2.14 13.16 -8.45
C GLU A 22 -2.34 14.28 -9.47
N ASN A 23 -2.11 13.97 -10.75
CA ASN A 23 -2.31 14.95 -11.81
C ASN A 23 -3.78 15.30 -12.03
N ARG A 24 -4.67 14.33 -11.84
CA ARG A 24 -6.11 14.51 -12.04
C ARG A 24 -6.77 15.29 -10.92
N TYR A 25 -6.32 15.09 -9.68
CA TYR A 25 -6.98 15.62 -8.48
C TYR A 25 -6.05 16.50 -7.64
N ASN A 26 -5.16 17.25 -8.28
CA ASN A 26 -4.14 18.04 -7.59
C ASN A 26 -4.66 19.35 -6.99
N ALA A 27 -5.86 19.35 -6.44
CA ALA A 27 -6.40 20.51 -5.75
C ALA A 27 -5.76 20.63 -4.36
N PRO A 28 -5.45 21.84 -3.88
CA PRO A 28 -4.94 22.03 -2.53
C PRO A 28 -5.87 21.40 -1.48
N GLY A 29 -5.30 20.68 -0.52
CA GLY A 29 -6.06 20.03 0.53
C GLY A 29 -6.57 18.63 0.18
N THR A 30 -6.36 18.17 -1.05
CA THR A 30 -6.71 16.79 -1.41
C THR A 30 -5.77 15.82 -0.70
N ILE A 31 -6.34 14.80 -0.07
CA ILE A 31 -5.57 13.75 0.59
C ILE A 31 -5.83 12.43 -0.13
N LEU A 32 -4.74 11.80 -0.58
CA LEU A 32 -4.79 10.47 -1.17
C LEU A 32 -4.47 9.45 -0.09
N GLN A 33 -5.29 8.41 0.03
CA GLN A 33 -5.12 7.39 1.04
C GLN A 33 -5.03 6.02 0.39
N VAL A 34 -4.13 5.18 0.90
CA VAL A 34 -4.00 3.78 0.47
C VAL A 34 -4.04 2.87 1.68
N GLY A 35 -4.61 1.67 1.49
CA GLY A 35 -4.63 0.64 2.51
C GLY A 35 -3.82 -0.56 2.04
N THR A 36 -3.00 -1.12 2.91
CA THR A 36 -2.18 -2.28 2.62
C THR A 36 -1.93 -3.09 3.90
N GLY A 37 -1.57 -4.36 3.74
CA GLY A 37 -1.03 -5.12 4.85
C GLY A 37 0.31 -4.53 5.31
N ASP A 38 0.72 -4.88 6.52
CA ASP A 38 2.02 -4.48 7.05
C ASP A 38 3.10 -5.35 6.38
N SER A 39 3.37 -5.05 5.13
CA SER A 39 4.21 -5.86 4.25
C SER A 39 5.50 -5.15 3.91
N PRO A 40 6.64 -5.85 3.96
CA PRO A 40 7.92 -5.28 3.53
C PRO A 40 7.96 -5.01 2.02
N LEU A 41 6.99 -5.53 1.24
CA LEU A 41 6.91 -5.30 -0.19
C LEU A 41 6.13 -4.03 -0.53
N THR A 42 5.23 -3.57 0.33
CA THR A 42 4.33 -2.47 0.01
C THR A 42 4.61 -1.20 0.80
N ILE A 43 4.87 -1.30 2.09
CA ILE A 43 5.09 -0.11 2.93
C ILE A 43 6.24 0.75 2.41
N PRO A 44 7.45 0.20 2.17
CA PRO A 44 8.54 1.03 1.64
C PRO A 44 8.22 1.63 0.28
N PHE A 45 7.49 0.91 -0.56
CA PHE A 45 7.09 1.41 -1.87
C PHE A 45 6.22 2.66 -1.75
N TYR A 46 5.18 2.61 -0.90
CA TYR A 46 4.32 3.77 -0.71
C TYR A 46 5.04 4.93 -0.04
N GLU A 47 5.94 4.63 0.90
CA GLU A 47 6.78 5.67 1.49
C GLU A 47 7.66 6.36 0.43
N HIS A 48 8.21 5.58 -0.48
CA HIS A 48 8.95 6.12 -1.63
C HIS A 48 8.10 6.99 -2.53
N CYS A 49 6.81 6.72 -2.61
CA CYS A 49 5.86 7.54 -3.38
C CYS A 49 5.40 8.78 -2.61
N GLY A 50 5.91 8.99 -1.40
CA GLY A 50 5.60 10.18 -0.61
C GLY A 50 4.46 10.00 0.39
N PHE A 51 3.99 8.77 0.56
CA PHE A 51 2.95 8.47 1.55
C PHE A 51 3.57 8.35 2.94
N ARG A 52 2.76 8.66 3.96
CA ARG A 52 3.13 8.52 5.37
C ARG A 52 2.07 7.75 6.11
N TYR A 53 2.48 7.08 7.17
CA TYR A 53 1.57 6.35 8.04
C TYR A 53 0.43 7.25 8.52
N SER A 54 -0.79 6.75 8.45
CA SER A 54 -1.98 7.42 8.95
C SER A 54 -2.54 6.71 10.17
N HIS A 55 -3.03 5.49 9.98
CA HIS A 55 -3.63 4.70 11.06
C HIS A 55 -3.66 3.24 10.66
N ARG A 56 -4.14 2.38 11.56
CA ARG A 56 -4.27 0.95 11.29
C ARG A 56 -5.57 0.40 11.83
N ILE A 57 -5.98 -0.72 11.24
CA ILE A 57 -7.05 -1.54 11.78
C ILE A 57 -6.39 -2.80 12.32
N PRO A 58 -6.33 -2.98 13.67
CA PRO A 58 -5.68 -4.15 14.25
C PRO A 58 -6.37 -5.44 13.83
N ARG A 59 -5.60 -6.48 13.57
CA ARG A 59 -6.05 -7.84 13.27
C ARG A 59 -7.01 -7.92 12.09
N PHE A 60 -6.94 -6.97 11.17
CA PHE A 60 -7.84 -6.97 10.01
C PHE A 60 -7.75 -8.28 9.23
N PHE A 61 -6.54 -8.71 8.93
CA PHE A 61 -6.35 -9.91 8.11
C PHE A 61 -6.66 -11.19 8.88
N THR A 62 -6.30 -11.26 10.15
CA THR A 62 -6.58 -12.45 10.95
C THR A 62 -8.06 -12.57 11.31
N ASP A 63 -8.77 -11.45 11.48
CA ASP A 63 -10.19 -11.48 11.82
C ASP A 63 -11.09 -11.70 10.60
N ASN A 64 -10.65 -11.34 9.40
CA ASN A 64 -11.51 -11.33 8.21
C ASN A 64 -11.22 -12.43 7.20
N TYR A 65 -10.13 -13.16 7.34
CA TYR A 65 -9.76 -14.23 6.40
C TYR A 65 -9.63 -15.56 7.13
N PRO A 66 -10.11 -16.65 6.53
CA PRO A 66 -10.11 -17.96 7.20
C PRO A 66 -8.73 -18.60 7.28
N HIS A 67 -7.76 -18.14 6.48
CA HIS A 67 -6.42 -18.68 6.47
C HIS A 67 -5.39 -17.57 6.68
N PRO A 68 -4.23 -17.88 7.29
CA PRO A 68 -3.16 -16.90 7.37
C PRO A 68 -2.73 -16.42 5.99
N ILE A 69 -2.51 -15.13 5.86
CA ILE A 69 -2.06 -14.51 4.62
C ILE A 69 -0.64 -14.00 4.82
N PHE A 70 0.25 -14.36 3.91
CA PHE A 70 1.66 -13.98 3.98
C PHE A 70 2.03 -13.14 2.77
N GLU A 71 2.90 -12.16 2.98
CA GLU A 71 3.45 -11.35 1.91
C GLU A 71 4.89 -10.99 2.27
N GLY A 72 5.82 -11.25 1.34
CA GLY A 72 7.24 -11.02 1.60
C GLY A 72 7.77 -11.80 2.78
N GLY A 73 7.25 -13.01 3.03
CA GLY A 73 7.67 -13.86 4.14
C GLY A 73 7.12 -13.46 5.50
N LYS A 74 6.23 -12.46 5.56
CA LYS A 74 5.65 -11.96 6.80
C LYS A 74 4.16 -12.20 6.82
N GLN A 75 3.62 -12.69 7.93
CA GLN A 75 2.18 -12.83 8.08
C GLN A 75 1.53 -11.46 8.20
N LEU A 76 0.48 -11.24 7.41
CA LEU A 76 -0.31 -10.01 7.49
C LEU A 76 -1.29 -10.13 8.64
N VAL A 77 -1.29 -9.15 9.51
CA VAL A 77 -2.18 -9.08 10.68
C VAL A 77 -3.01 -7.80 10.60
N ASP A 78 -2.36 -6.66 10.69
CA ASP A 78 -3.03 -5.36 10.66
C ASP A 78 -3.17 -4.83 9.25
N MET A 79 -4.24 -4.08 8.99
CA MET A 79 -4.34 -3.22 7.80
C MET A 79 -3.69 -1.89 8.14
N ILE A 80 -2.76 -1.45 7.30
CA ILE A 80 -2.04 -0.18 7.47
C ILE A 80 -2.58 0.82 6.47
N TYR A 81 -2.97 1.99 6.93
CA TYR A 81 -3.36 3.09 6.05
C TYR A 81 -2.26 4.13 6.01
N LEU A 82 -1.92 4.54 4.80
CA LEU A 82 -0.93 5.58 4.52
C LEU A 82 -1.61 6.70 3.75
N LYS A 83 -1.14 7.91 3.92
CA LYS A 83 -1.73 9.08 3.27
C LYS A 83 -0.68 9.98 2.66
N LYS A 84 -1.10 10.74 1.67
CA LYS A 84 -0.27 11.74 1.00
C LYS A 84 -1.13 12.97 0.69
N GLU A 85 -0.67 14.13 1.10
CA GLU A 85 -1.30 15.39 0.71
C GLU A 85 -0.80 15.82 -0.66
N LEU A 86 -1.73 16.21 -1.52
CA LEU A 86 -1.42 16.64 -2.88
C LEU A 86 -1.28 18.16 -3.01
#